data_c5a6b4bcaa56322d3237be38724fb798
#
_entry.id   c5a6b4bcaa56322d3237be38724fb798
#
_cell.length_a   1.000
_cell.length_b   1.000
_cell.length_c   1.000
_cell.angle_alpha   90.00
_cell.angle_beta   90.00
_cell.angle_gamma   90.00
#
_symmetry.space_group_name_H-M   'P 1'
#
loop_
_entity.id
_entity.type
_entity.pdbx_description
1 polymer ?
#
loop_
_entity_poly.entity_id
_entity_poly.type
_entity_poly.pdbx_seq_one_letter_code
_entity_poly.pdbx_strand_id
1 'polypeptide(L)'
;MKMKRIIAILMAIVLALSSLSVTAFAKSKKGELPDWYKGVVLANYKEFIAEVDGDPNKIPMIVTTDQHGAITKDSEVYTYFNEIVDWSKISKILNLGDTVKTAMNFRELINYRKATKCLPNEKRIEVIGNHDRFFVPFGTLIDRWFFPTPNADRSADRKAFVVKDEQFNVRYLAVDTKRYPWNYTDGVMKTIEADFIVSELSKTDSSDIIMISHPYIFRDAMIRRNGETFTGSEYFIGGPNKYTDVKQSFVDMLAARKNKTTGVFTDCRGVEHPYDFSKCKGDFLMTLHGHHHTEGYETKDGITEFLFQSMTLDNAKNTEPYCTYFAYIDRAAKTFKCWKNLEGYTAWEISIA
;
A
#
# COMPACT_ATOMS: atom_id res chain seq x y z
N MET A 1 -11.12 4.29 33.70
CA MET A 1 -12.47 4.47 33.14
C MET A 1 -12.79 5.94 32.78
N LYS A 2 -12.46 6.92 33.64
CA LYS A 2 -12.73 8.35 33.39
C LYS A 2 -12.01 8.92 32.15
N MET A 3 -10.73 8.61 31.95
CA MET A 3 -9.94 9.14 30.83
C MET A 3 -10.44 8.68 29.45
N LYS A 4 -10.87 7.43 29.31
CA LYS A 4 -11.46 6.93 28.02
C LYS A 4 -12.77 7.65 27.67
N ARG A 5 -13.58 8.03 28.67
CA ARG A 5 -14.82 8.81 28.45
C ARG A 5 -14.52 10.25 28.04
N ILE A 6 -13.51 10.88 28.65
CA ILE A 6 -13.09 12.25 28.30
C ILE A 6 -12.57 12.30 26.85
N ILE A 7 -11.78 11.31 26.44
CA ILE A 7 -11.26 11.20 25.07
C ILE A 7 -12.41 11.00 24.07
N ALA A 8 -13.36 10.13 24.39
CA ALA A 8 -14.52 9.90 23.51
C ALA A 8 -15.38 11.17 23.38
N ILE A 9 -15.56 11.93 24.44
CA ILE A 9 -16.29 13.20 24.43
C ILE A 9 -15.55 14.26 23.62
N LEU A 10 -14.22 14.40 23.79
CA LEU A 10 -13.42 15.32 23.00
C LEU A 10 -13.43 14.96 21.51
N MET A 11 -13.36 13.69 21.16
CA MET A 11 -13.49 13.25 19.77
C MET A 11 -14.89 13.51 19.22
N ALA A 12 -15.94 13.30 20.00
CA ALA A 12 -17.30 13.62 19.59
C ALA A 12 -17.50 15.13 19.38
N ILE A 13 -16.92 15.96 20.23
CA ILE A 13 -16.95 17.44 20.09
C ILE A 13 -16.17 17.87 18.84
N VAL A 14 -14.99 17.33 18.58
CA VAL A 14 -14.20 17.62 17.38
C VAL A 14 -14.96 17.17 16.12
N LEU A 15 -15.59 16.02 16.15
CA LEU A 15 -16.42 15.53 15.06
C LEU A 15 -17.68 16.38 14.85
N ALA A 16 -18.31 16.83 15.93
CA ALA A 16 -19.47 17.71 15.86
C ALA A 16 -19.09 19.11 15.35
N LEU A 17 -17.97 19.67 15.82
CA LEU A 17 -17.48 20.98 15.35
C LEU A 17 -17.03 20.92 13.88
N SER A 18 -16.43 19.82 13.44
CA SER A 18 -16.08 19.62 12.04
C SER A 18 -17.30 19.42 11.14
N SER A 19 -18.38 18.84 11.66
CA SER A 19 -19.65 18.71 10.93
C SER A 19 -20.41 20.02 10.80
N LEU A 20 -20.31 20.90 11.80
CA LEU A 20 -20.92 22.23 11.76
C LEU A 20 -20.21 23.18 10.78
N SER A 21 -18.91 23.03 10.59
CA SER A 21 -18.16 23.82 9.59
C SER A 21 -18.39 23.36 8.14
N VAL A 22 -18.93 22.16 7.93
CA VAL A 22 -19.22 21.60 6.59
C VAL A 22 -20.46 22.23 5.93
N THR A 23 -21.37 22.82 6.71
CA THR A 23 -22.58 23.44 6.15
C THR A 23 -22.38 24.87 5.65
N ALA A 24 -21.27 25.52 5.97
CA ALA A 24 -21.02 26.94 5.64
C ALA A 24 -20.04 27.18 4.49
N PHE A 25 -19.36 26.15 3.97
CA PHE A 25 -18.44 26.32 2.84
C PHE A 25 -19.06 25.84 1.53
N ALA A 26 -19.26 26.83 0.68
CA ALA A 26 -19.73 26.79 -0.67
C ALA A 26 -19.52 25.45 -1.37
N LYS A 27 -20.55 25.01 -2.09
CA LYS A 27 -20.45 24.12 -3.24
C LYS A 27 -19.26 24.56 -4.11
N SER A 28 -18.05 24.03 -3.84
CA SER A 28 -17.07 24.00 -4.91
C SER A 28 -17.75 23.20 -6.02
N LYS A 29 -17.83 23.77 -7.22
CA LYS A 29 -18.18 22.99 -8.41
C LYS A 29 -17.36 21.72 -8.31
N LYS A 30 -18.00 20.54 -8.28
CA LYS A 30 -17.32 19.28 -8.45
C LYS A 30 -16.46 19.46 -9.70
N GLY A 31 -15.14 19.36 -9.56
CA GLY A 31 -14.28 19.40 -10.72
C GLY A 31 -14.46 18.07 -11.44
N GLU A 32 -15.06 18.07 -12.62
CA GLU A 32 -15.14 16.86 -13.44
C GLU A 32 -13.76 16.39 -13.83
N LEU A 33 -13.55 15.06 -13.83
CA LEU A 33 -12.32 14.49 -14.39
C LEU A 33 -12.17 14.94 -15.82
N PRO A 34 -10.96 15.38 -16.25
CA PRO A 34 -10.71 15.74 -17.62
C PRO A 34 -11.02 14.59 -18.59
N ASP A 35 -11.60 14.91 -19.75
CA ASP A 35 -11.96 13.88 -20.73
C ASP A 35 -10.74 13.08 -21.22
N TRP A 36 -9.58 13.74 -21.36
CA TRP A 36 -8.33 13.07 -21.70
C TRP A 36 -7.99 11.99 -20.67
N TYR A 37 -8.15 12.28 -19.38
CA TYR A 37 -7.87 11.31 -18.31
C TYR A 37 -8.83 10.13 -18.36
N LYS A 38 -10.14 10.39 -18.49
CA LYS A 38 -11.15 9.33 -18.68
C LYS A 38 -10.84 8.46 -19.89
N GLY A 39 -10.42 9.08 -20.99
CA GLY A 39 -10.01 8.37 -22.21
C GLY A 39 -8.82 7.44 -21.98
N VAL A 40 -7.77 7.92 -21.32
CA VAL A 40 -6.57 7.14 -21.01
C VAL A 40 -6.91 5.98 -20.07
N VAL A 41 -7.64 6.25 -18.96
CA VAL A 41 -8.04 5.21 -18.01
C VAL A 41 -8.87 4.13 -18.70
N LEU A 42 -9.83 4.50 -19.53
CA LEU A 42 -10.68 3.54 -20.24
C LEU A 42 -9.88 2.71 -21.26
N ALA A 43 -8.96 3.32 -21.96
CA ALA A 43 -8.08 2.62 -22.91
C ALA A 43 -7.19 1.60 -22.18
N ASN A 44 -6.50 2.05 -21.14
CA ASN A 44 -5.65 1.19 -20.33
C ASN A 44 -6.45 0.04 -19.66
N TYR A 45 -7.66 0.33 -19.17
CA TYR A 45 -8.52 -0.69 -18.60
C TYR A 45 -8.89 -1.77 -19.62
N LYS A 46 -9.22 -1.38 -20.86
CA LYS A 46 -9.55 -2.33 -21.93
C LYS A 46 -8.37 -3.23 -22.27
N GLU A 47 -7.17 -2.65 -22.42
CA GLU A 47 -5.95 -3.42 -22.68
C GLU A 47 -5.66 -4.37 -21.51
N PHE A 48 -5.68 -3.85 -20.28
CA PHE A 48 -5.45 -4.62 -19.07
C PHE A 48 -6.43 -5.80 -18.96
N ILE A 49 -7.73 -5.58 -19.11
CA ILE A 49 -8.73 -6.64 -19.04
C ILE A 49 -8.56 -7.66 -20.15
N ALA A 50 -8.23 -7.25 -21.37
CA ALA A 50 -7.98 -8.17 -22.46
C ALA A 50 -6.82 -9.13 -22.18
N GLU A 51 -5.86 -8.71 -21.36
CA GLU A 51 -4.72 -9.56 -20.97
C GLU A 51 -5.03 -10.48 -19.79
N VAL A 52 -5.87 -10.05 -18.83
CA VAL A 52 -6.07 -10.80 -17.58
C VAL A 52 -7.33 -11.67 -17.56
N ASP A 53 -8.30 -11.40 -18.44
CA ASP A 53 -9.59 -12.05 -18.41
C ASP A 53 -9.49 -13.55 -18.69
N GLY A 54 -9.96 -14.36 -17.73
CA GLY A 54 -9.95 -15.81 -17.83
C GLY A 54 -8.60 -16.49 -17.59
N ASP A 55 -7.53 -15.75 -17.33
CA ASP A 55 -6.21 -16.34 -17.05
C ASP A 55 -6.02 -16.54 -15.52
N PRO A 56 -6.05 -17.79 -15.01
CA PRO A 56 -5.91 -18.06 -13.58
C PRO A 56 -4.49 -17.80 -13.05
N ASN A 57 -3.51 -17.63 -13.93
CA ASN A 57 -2.13 -17.34 -13.51
C ASN A 57 -1.93 -15.85 -13.21
N LYS A 58 -2.85 -14.99 -13.60
CA LYS A 58 -2.74 -13.56 -13.41
C LYS A 58 -3.48 -13.08 -12.18
N ILE A 59 -2.84 -12.22 -11.41
CA ILE A 59 -3.42 -11.57 -10.22
C ILE A 59 -3.64 -10.10 -10.55
N PRO A 60 -4.83 -9.71 -11.01
CA PRO A 60 -5.14 -8.34 -11.41
C PRO A 60 -5.43 -7.43 -10.23
N MET A 61 -4.88 -6.22 -10.24
CA MET A 61 -5.05 -5.23 -9.18
C MET A 61 -5.11 -3.80 -9.71
N ILE A 62 -5.70 -2.92 -8.91
CA ILE A 62 -5.65 -1.47 -9.10
C ILE A 62 -4.79 -0.90 -7.99
N VAL A 63 -3.91 0.04 -8.29
CA VAL A 63 -3.01 0.63 -7.28
C VAL A 63 -3.11 2.14 -7.26
N THR A 64 -3.21 2.68 -6.06
CA THR A 64 -3.16 4.10 -5.70
C THR A 64 -2.21 4.30 -4.54
N THR A 65 -1.56 5.45 -4.44
CA THR A 65 -0.68 5.79 -3.32
C THR A 65 -0.45 7.29 -3.22
N ASP A 66 -0.03 7.77 -2.05
CA ASP A 66 0.47 9.14 -1.84
C ASP A 66 -0.51 10.21 -2.36
N GLN A 67 -1.76 10.16 -1.91
CA GLN A 67 -2.85 11.05 -2.33
C GLN A 67 -2.78 12.42 -1.67
N HIS A 68 -2.16 12.50 -0.49
CA HIS A 68 -1.90 13.74 0.28
C HIS A 68 -3.09 14.71 0.36
N GLY A 69 -4.29 14.16 0.51
CA GLY A 69 -5.49 14.97 0.76
C GLY A 69 -6.06 15.70 -0.46
N ALA A 70 -5.68 15.38 -1.68
CA ALA A 70 -6.27 15.95 -2.90
C ALA A 70 -7.70 15.45 -3.21
N ILE A 71 -8.52 15.35 -2.25
CA ILE A 71 -9.70 14.52 -2.03
C ILE A 71 -10.88 14.82 -2.96
N THR A 72 -11.03 16.02 -3.46
CA THR A 72 -12.11 16.31 -4.39
C THR A 72 -11.91 15.62 -5.73
N LYS A 73 -10.67 15.54 -6.18
CA LYS A 73 -10.28 14.88 -7.41
C LYS A 73 -10.26 13.36 -7.24
N ASP A 74 -9.77 12.88 -6.10
CA ASP A 74 -9.74 11.45 -5.79
C ASP A 74 -11.14 10.83 -5.77
N SER A 75 -12.13 11.54 -5.22
CA SER A 75 -13.52 11.03 -5.20
C SER A 75 -14.06 10.77 -6.61
N GLU A 76 -13.65 11.58 -7.58
CA GLU A 76 -14.10 11.42 -8.96
C GLU A 76 -13.36 10.30 -9.68
N VAL A 77 -12.06 10.10 -9.38
CA VAL A 77 -11.30 8.94 -9.86
C VAL A 77 -11.93 7.65 -9.35
N TYR A 78 -12.23 7.55 -8.06
CA TYR A 78 -12.86 6.36 -7.50
C TYR A 78 -14.27 6.13 -8.00
N THR A 79 -15.05 7.21 -8.19
CA THR A 79 -16.37 7.10 -8.82
C THR A 79 -16.26 6.57 -10.24
N TYR A 80 -15.31 7.10 -11.02
CA TYR A 80 -15.08 6.65 -12.39
C TYR A 80 -14.59 5.19 -12.45
N PHE A 81 -13.70 4.78 -11.57
CA PHE A 81 -13.34 3.36 -11.45
C PHE A 81 -14.56 2.49 -11.17
N ASN A 82 -15.44 2.93 -10.26
CA ASN A 82 -16.63 2.16 -9.95
C ASN A 82 -17.63 2.06 -11.12
N GLU A 83 -17.59 3.02 -12.06
CA GLU A 83 -18.42 3.01 -13.26
C GLU A 83 -17.90 2.06 -14.34
N ILE A 84 -16.56 1.96 -14.51
CA ILE A 84 -15.97 1.23 -15.65
C ILE A 84 -15.44 -0.15 -15.30
N VAL A 85 -15.09 -0.39 -14.03
CA VAL A 85 -14.37 -1.60 -13.60
C VAL A 85 -15.34 -2.75 -13.31
N ASP A 86 -15.11 -3.88 -13.95
CA ASP A 86 -15.72 -5.15 -13.54
C ASP A 86 -14.96 -5.72 -12.34
N TRP A 87 -15.47 -5.45 -11.15
CA TRP A 87 -14.85 -5.85 -9.89
C TRP A 87 -14.75 -7.36 -9.69
N SER A 88 -15.49 -8.18 -10.44
CA SER A 88 -15.36 -9.63 -10.39
C SER A 88 -14.04 -10.11 -10.97
N LYS A 89 -13.43 -9.31 -11.85
CA LYS A 89 -12.16 -9.60 -12.52
C LYS A 89 -10.93 -8.99 -11.81
N ILE A 90 -11.15 -8.24 -10.75
CA ILE A 90 -10.08 -7.58 -9.98
C ILE A 90 -9.89 -8.30 -8.65
N SER A 91 -8.66 -8.61 -8.30
CA SER A 91 -8.32 -9.12 -6.97
C SER A 91 -8.57 -8.03 -5.92
N LYS A 92 -7.77 -6.97 -5.94
CA LYS A 92 -7.87 -5.88 -4.97
C LYS A 92 -7.62 -4.52 -5.61
N ILE A 93 -8.14 -3.49 -4.94
CA ILE A 93 -7.65 -2.13 -5.07
C ILE A 93 -6.77 -1.84 -3.84
N LEU A 94 -5.51 -1.53 -4.11
CA LEU A 94 -4.49 -1.28 -3.11
C LEU A 94 -4.31 0.24 -2.95
N ASN A 95 -4.48 0.75 -1.75
CA ASN A 95 -3.97 2.06 -1.37
C ASN A 95 -2.72 1.87 -0.52
N LEU A 96 -1.57 2.28 -1.04
CA LEU A 96 -0.27 2.03 -0.42
C LEU A 96 0.17 3.15 0.53
N GLY A 97 -0.77 3.95 1.05
CA GLY A 97 -0.52 4.91 2.13
C GLY A 97 -0.38 6.36 1.69
N ASP A 98 -0.12 7.23 2.68
CA ASP A 98 -0.07 8.69 2.56
C ASP A 98 -1.31 9.28 1.90
N THR A 99 -2.46 8.83 2.38
CA THR A 99 -3.78 9.23 1.88
C THR A 99 -4.10 10.69 2.19
N VAL A 100 -3.63 11.17 3.34
CA VAL A 100 -3.84 12.56 3.80
C VAL A 100 -2.50 13.27 4.01
N LYS A 101 -2.51 14.61 3.97
CA LYS A 101 -1.32 15.42 4.30
C LYS A 101 -0.89 15.28 5.75
N THR A 102 -1.87 15.14 6.63
CA THR A 102 -1.65 14.94 8.05
C THR A 102 -2.91 14.40 8.70
N ALA A 103 -2.73 13.41 9.54
CA ALA A 103 -3.83 12.82 10.31
C ALA A 103 -4.50 13.81 11.29
N MET A 104 -3.91 14.96 11.57
CA MET A 104 -4.57 16.05 12.31
C MET A 104 -5.67 16.73 11.50
N ASN A 105 -5.66 16.60 10.19
CA ASN A 105 -6.70 17.12 9.34
C ASN A 105 -7.84 16.10 9.19
N PHE A 106 -8.69 16.00 10.22
CA PHE A 106 -9.86 15.11 10.20
C PHE A 106 -10.78 15.33 9.01
N ARG A 107 -10.79 16.53 8.43
CA ARG A 107 -11.57 16.81 7.23
C ARG A 107 -11.06 16.00 6.03
N GLU A 108 -9.76 15.89 5.87
CA GLU A 108 -9.17 15.05 4.82
C GLU A 108 -9.54 13.59 5.03
N LEU A 109 -9.38 13.06 6.24
CA LEU A 109 -9.77 11.69 6.56
C LEU A 109 -11.25 11.40 6.27
N ILE A 110 -12.15 12.30 6.69
CA ILE A 110 -13.61 12.18 6.42
C ILE A 110 -13.88 12.20 4.91
N ASN A 111 -13.21 13.08 4.19
CA ASN A 111 -13.39 13.19 2.75
C ASN A 111 -12.88 11.93 2.04
N TYR A 112 -11.70 11.44 2.38
CA TYR A 112 -11.18 10.18 1.85
C TYR A 112 -12.18 9.04 2.05
N ARG A 113 -12.70 8.91 3.27
CA ARG A 113 -13.72 7.92 3.58
C ARG A 113 -14.98 8.05 2.71
N LYS A 114 -15.39 9.29 2.42
CA LYS A 114 -16.52 9.56 1.51
C LYS A 114 -16.16 9.21 0.06
N ALA A 115 -14.96 9.59 -0.38
CA ALA A 115 -14.48 9.34 -1.73
C ALA A 115 -14.45 7.83 -2.07
N THR A 116 -13.95 7.03 -1.14
CA THR A 116 -13.79 5.59 -1.33
C THR A 116 -15.03 4.77 -1.01
N LYS A 117 -16.13 5.40 -0.57
CA LYS A 117 -17.38 4.70 -0.22
C LYS A 117 -18.04 3.98 -1.40
N CYS A 118 -17.82 4.46 -2.62
CA CYS A 118 -18.35 3.84 -3.84
C CYS A 118 -17.67 2.52 -4.21
N LEU A 119 -16.46 2.28 -3.71
CA LEU A 119 -15.69 1.07 -4.00
C LEU A 119 -16.21 -0.13 -3.20
N PRO A 120 -16.20 -1.35 -3.77
CA PRO A 120 -16.54 -2.55 -3.03
C PRO A 120 -15.61 -2.75 -1.83
N ASN A 121 -16.19 -2.88 -0.64
CA ASN A 121 -15.42 -2.97 0.59
C ASN A 121 -14.46 -4.17 0.60
N GLU A 122 -14.89 -5.32 0.11
CA GLU A 122 -14.12 -6.57 0.07
C GLU A 122 -12.93 -6.53 -0.90
N LYS A 123 -12.94 -5.56 -1.80
CA LYS A 123 -11.83 -5.35 -2.76
C LYS A 123 -10.76 -4.40 -2.23
N ARG A 124 -11.00 -3.70 -1.14
CA ARG A 124 -10.11 -2.64 -0.65
C ARG A 124 -9.06 -3.15 0.31
N ILE A 125 -7.82 -2.75 0.08
CA ILE A 125 -6.72 -2.87 1.04
C ILE A 125 -6.10 -1.48 1.25
N GLU A 126 -6.06 -1.05 2.51
CA GLU A 126 -5.60 0.26 2.93
C GLU A 126 -4.34 0.11 3.78
N VAL A 127 -3.19 0.46 3.24
CA VAL A 127 -1.95 0.59 3.99
C VAL A 127 -1.87 2.00 4.56
N ILE A 128 -1.22 2.15 5.69
CA ILE A 128 -1.05 3.44 6.35
C ILE A 128 0.34 3.97 6.09
N GLY A 129 0.41 5.21 5.57
CA GLY A 129 1.64 5.92 5.35
C GLY A 129 2.07 6.78 6.55
N ASN A 130 3.21 7.43 6.42
CA ASN A 130 3.72 8.28 7.50
C ASN A 130 2.88 9.56 7.69
N HIS A 131 2.34 10.14 6.63
CA HIS A 131 1.45 11.31 6.71
C HIS A 131 0.11 10.98 7.35
N ASP A 132 -0.39 9.77 7.19
CA ASP A 132 -1.62 9.29 7.81
C ASP A 132 -1.52 9.19 9.35
N ARG A 133 -0.29 9.27 9.88
CA ARG A 133 0.00 9.19 11.33
C ARG A 133 0.65 10.44 11.91
N PHE A 134 0.96 11.43 11.13
CA PHE A 134 1.57 12.65 11.64
C PHE A 134 0.75 13.27 12.77
N PHE A 135 1.40 13.42 13.93
CA PHE A 135 0.90 14.10 15.13
C PHE A 135 -0.29 13.44 15.85
N VAL A 136 -0.65 12.20 15.55
CA VAL A 136 -1.78 11.55 16.21
C VAL A 136 -1.32 10.41 17.11
N PRO A 137 -1.46 10.57 18.44
CA PRO A 137 -1.15 9.51 19.40
C PRO A 137 -2.14 8.32 19.36
N PHE A 138 -3.20 8.42 18.58
CA PHE A 138 -4.33 7.48 18.54
C PHE A 138 -4.38 6.61 17.27
N GLY A 139 -3.23 6.27 16.70
CA GLY A 139 -3.13 5.54 15.43
C GLY A 139 -4.13 4.39 15.28
N THR A 140 -4.32 3.58 16.33
CA THR A 140 -5.27 2.46 16.31
C THR A 140 -6.74 2.85 16.12
N LEU A 141 -7.18 4.02 16.55
CA LEU A 141 -8.56 4.49 16.33
C LEU A 141 -8.72 5.01 14.91
N ILE A 142 -7.73 5.77 14.42
CA ILE A 142 -7.72 6.27 13.05
C ILE A 142 -7.71 5.10 12.07
N ASP A 143 -6.86 4.10 12.30
CA ASP A 143 -6.76 2.90 11.49
C ASP A 143 -8.11 2.20 11.34
N ARG A 144 -8.86 2.08 12.43
CA ARG A 144 -10.16 1.41 12.44
C ARG A 144 -11.26 2.19 11.70
N TRP A 145 -11.23 3.50 11.80
CA TRP A 145 -12.34 4.34 11.38
C TRP A 145 -12.18 4.87 9.95
N PHE A 146 -10.95 5.15 9.55
CA PHE A 146 -10.67 5.81 8.28
C PHE A 146 -10.02 4.89 7.24
N PHE A 147 -9.29 3.86 7.68
CA PHE A 147 -8.62 2.89 6.82
C PHE A 147 -9.07 1.45 7.11
N PRO A 148 -10.37 1.15 6.99
CA PRO A 148 -10.83 -0.21 7.22
C PRO A 148 -10.42 -1.09 6.05
N THR A 149 -9.64 -2.10 6.33
CA THR A 149 -9.45 -3.24 5.44
C THR A 149 -10.32 -4.36 5.98
N PRO A 150 -11.45 -4.68 5.32
CA PRO A 150 -12.35 -5.74 5.75
C PRO A 150 -11.67 -7.10 5.68
N ASN A 151 -12.07 -8.01 6.56
CA ASN A 151 -11.61 -9.40 6.60
C ASN A 151 -10.09 -9.56 6.76
N ALA A 152 -9.41 -8.53 7.27
CA ALA A 152 -7.98 -8.61 7.55
C ALA A 152 -7.74 -9.35 8.88
N ASP A 153 -6.93 -10.38 8.83
CA ASP A 153 -6.28 -10.95 10.01
C ASP A 153 -5.12 -10.04 10.43
N ARG A 154 -4.96 -9.73 11.71
CA ARG A 154 -4.09 -8.66 12.16
C ARG A 154 -3.20 -9.07 13.31
N SER A 155 -1.96 -8.54 13.32
CA SER A 155 -1.10 -8.57 14.51
C SER A 155 -1.81 -7.95 15.73
N ALA A 156 -1.42 -8.33 16.93
CA ALA A 156 -2.05 -7.85 18.17
C ALA A 156 -1.97 -6.32 18.32
N ASP A 157 -0.93 -5.68 17.80
CA ASP A 157 -0.79 -4.23 17.77
C ASP A 157 -1.40 -3.59 16.51
N ARG A 158 -1.97 -4.41 15.60
CA ARG A 158 -2.67 -4.03 14.38
C ARG A 158 -1.84 -3.35 13.30
N LYS A 159 -0.54 -3.48 13.31
CA LYS A 159 0.35 -2.83 12.36
C LYS A 159 0.70 -3.70 11.16
N ALA A 160 0.74 -5.00 11.36
CA ALA A 160 0.77 -5.95 10.28
C ALA A 160 -0.60 -6.60 10.13
N PHE A 161 -0.99 -6.88 8.91
CA PHE A 161 -2.21 -7.61 8.63
C PHE A 161 -2.11 -8.38 7.32
N VAL A 162 -2.95 -9.38 7.17
CA VAL A 162 -3.07 -10.15 5.94
C VAL A 162 -4.52 -10.16 5.46
N VAL A 163 -4.69 -10.06 4.16
CA VAL A 163 -5.97 -10.27 3.47
C VAL A 163 -5.79 -11.39 2.48
N LYS A 164 -6.58 -12.45 2.61
CA LYS A 164 -6.61 -13.53 1.63
C LYS A 164 -7.64 -13.23 0.55
N ASP A 165 -7.26 -13.45 -0.69
CA ASP A 165 -8.17 -13.49 -1.83
C ASP A 165 -8.27 -14.93 -2.33
N GLU A 166 -9.41 -15.57 -2.02
CA GLU A 166 -9.63 -16.97 -2.38
C GLU A 166 -9.81 -17.16 -3.88
N GLN A 167 -10.37 -16.16 -4.57
CA GLN A 167 -10.61 -16.22 -6.02
C GLN A 167 -9.30 -16.32 -6.79
N PHE A 168 -8.29 -15.55 -6.36
CA PHE A 168 -6.97 -15.50 -7.01
C PHE A 168 -5.90 -16.30 -6.25
N ASN A 169 -6.29 -16.98 -5.16
CA ASN A 169 -5.40 -17.76 -4.32
C ASN A 169 -4.13 -16.99 -3.91
N VAL A 170 -4.30 -15.76 -3.41
CA VAL A 170 -3.22 -14.87 -3.01
C VAL A 170 -3.48 -14.27 -1.64
N ARG A 171 -2.42 -14.07 -0.86
CA ARG A 171 -2.41 -13.32 0.40
C ARG A 171 -1.64 -12.01 0.21
N TYR A 172 -2.29 -10.92 0.55
CA TYR A 172 -1.65 -9.61 0.64
C TYR A 172 -1.21 -9.39 2.08
N LEU A 173 0.10 -9.46 2.33
CA LEU A 173 0.71 -9.21 3.61
C LEU A 173 1.09 -7.74 3.71
N ALA A 174 0.32 -6.98 4.46
CA ALA A 174 0.57 -5.57 4.70
C ALA A 174 1.44 -5.39 5.96
N VAL A 175 2.50 -4.61 5.82
CA VAL A 175 3.44 -4.30 6.90
C VAL A 175 3.54 -2.80 7.06
N ASP A 176 3.23 -2.33 8.26
CA ASP A 176 3.39 -0.94 8.63
C ASP A 176 4.63 -0.76 9.50
N THR A 177 5.60 -0.08 8.96
CA THR A 177 6.93 0.05 9.57
C THR A 177 7.21 1.41 10.17
N LYS A 178 6.36 2.42 9.94
CA LYS A 178 6.61 3.78 10.47
C LYS A 178 5.82 4.08 11.73
N ARG A 179 6.54 4.51 12.75
CA ARG A 179 6.03 5.16 13.95
C ARG A 179 6.53 6.59 14.01
N TYR A 180 5.69 7.56 14.22
CA TYR A 180 5.93 8.95 14.64
C TYR A 180 7.03 9.78 13.95
N PRO A 181 6.73 11.05 13.62
CA PRO A 181 7.64 11.95 12.92
C PRO A 181 8.81 12.45 13.78
N TRP A 182 8.78 12.25 15.10
CA TRP A 182 9.80 12.81 16.00
C TRP A 182 10.94 11.84 16.33
N ASN A 183 10.75 10.56 16.08
CA ASN A 183 11.77 9.54 16.29
C ASN A 183 11.94 8.73 15.00
N TYR A 184 12.83 9.16 14.14
CA TYR A 184 13.31 8.39 12.99
C TYR A 184 13.88 7.02 13.36
N THR A 185 13.95 6.73 14.65
CA THR A 185 14.44 5.48 15.22
C THR A 185 13.37 4.41 15.41
N ASP A 186 12.09 4.74 15.22
CA ASP A 186 10.98 3.86 15.55
C ASP A 186 10.28 3.22 14.32
N GLY A 187 10.91 3.24 13.18
CA GLY A 187 10.54 2.39 12.02
C GLY A 187 10.86 0.92 12.29
N VAL A 188 10.58 0.50 13.52
CA VAL A 188 11.11 -0.71 14.08
C VAL A 188 10.00 -1.74 14.12
N MET A 189 10.20 -2.82 13.38
CA MET A 189 9.38 -4.01 13.51
C MET A 189 9.51 -4.53 14.95
N LYS A 190 8.41 -4.47 15.69
CA LYS A 190 8.37 -5.00 17.05
C LYS A 190 8.24 -6.52 17.00
N THR A 191 8.62 -7.15 18.12
CA THR A 191 8.46 -8.59 18.32
C THR A 191 7.09 -9.12 17.94
N ILE A 192 6.00 -8.42 18.30
CA ILE A 192 4.62 -8.81 17.96
C ILE A 192 4.36 -8.77 16.46
N GLU A 193 4.90 -7.78 15.75
CA GLU A 193 4.78 -7.69 14.29
C GLU A 193 5.62 -8.76 13.62
N ALA A 194 6.84 -8.98 14.12
CA ALA A 194 7.76 -10.00 13.63
C ALA A 194 7.16 -11.41 13.77
N ASP A 195 6.62 -11.75 14.94
CA ASP A 195 5.94 -13.03 15.18
C ASP A 195 4.79 -13.24 14.21
N PHE A 196 3.95 -12.21 14.00
CA PHE A 196 2.84 -12.27 13.07
C PHE A 196 3.32 -12.49 11.63
N ILE A 197 4.31 -11.73 11.17
CA ILE A 197 4.84 -11.82 9.80
C ILE A 197 5.46 -13.19 9.57
N VAL A 198 6.29 -13.67 10.49
CA VAL A 198 6.92 -15.01 10.40
C VAL A 198 5.83 -16.09 10.36
N SER A 199 4.80 -15.97 11.21
CA SER A 199 3.67 -16.90 11.22
C SER A 199 2.93 -16.92 9.88
N GLU A 200 2.64 -15.75 9.30
CA GLU A 200 1.95 -15.65 8.01
C GLU A 200 2.80 -16.19 6.85
N LEU A 201 4.09 -15.89 6.86
CA LEU A 201 5.03 -16.41 5.86
C LEU A 201 5.22 -17.93 5.98
N SER A 202 5.06 -18.51 7.17
CA SER A 202 5.23 -19.94 7.43
C SER A 202 4.00 -20.80 7.10
N LYS A 203 2.89 -20.20 6.69
CA LYS A 203 1.70 -20.97 6.32
C LYS A 203 1.97 -21.89 5.14
N THR A 204 1.49 -23.14 5.26
CA THR A 204 1.76 -24.21 4.31
C THR A 204 0.69 -24.40 3.24
N ASP A 205 -0.31 -23.50 3.18
CA ASP A 205 -1.31 -23.48 2.13
C ASP A 205 -0.69 -23.12 0.75
N SER A 206 -1.47 -23.26 -0.31
CA SER A 206 -1.01 -22.98 -1.68
C SER A 206 -1.12 -21.51 -2.09
N SER A 207 -1.52 -20.63 -1.18
CA SER A 207 -1.70 -19.22 -1.52
C SER A 207 -0.35 -18.54 -1.69
N ASP A 208 -0.20 -17.82 -2.79
CA ASP A 208 0.96 -16.95 -3.00
C ASP A 208 0.92 -15.72 -2.11
N ILE A 209 2.06 -15.08 -1.94
CA ILE A 209 2.20 -13.90 -1.10
C ILE A 209 2.69 -12.72 -1.92
N ILE A 210 1.97 -11.61 -1.83
CA ILE A 210 2.39 -10.29 -2.22
C ILE A 210 2.54 -9.46 -0.94
N MET A 211 3.73 -8.95 -0.68
CA MET A 211 3.91 -8.04 0.44
C MET A 211 3.64 -6.60 0.01
N ILE A 212 2.98 -5.84 0.86
CA ILE A 212 2.68 -4.44 0.61
C ILE A 212 3.07 -3.60 1.82
N SER A 213 3.66 -2.44 1.58
CA SER A 213 3.94 -1.45 2.62
C SER A 213 4.02 -0.06 2.01
N HIS A 214 3.94 0.98 2.83
CA HIS A 214 4.11 2.33 2.32
C HIS A 214 5.58 2.59 1.94
N PRO A 215 6.59 2.47 2.85
CA PRO A 215 7.97 2.63 2.47
C PRO A 215 8.53 1.35 1.82
N TYR A 216 9.44 1.52 0.89
CA TYR A 216 10.14 0.42 0.20
C TYR A 216 11.29 -0.17 1.06
N ILE A 217 11.71 -1.38 0.74
CA ILE A 217 12.70 -2.14 1.52
C ILE A 217 14.12 -1.82 1.08
N PHE A 218 14.37 -1.92 -0.23
CA PHE A 218 15.67 -1.65 -0.85
C PHE A 218 15.80 -0.17 -1.17
N ARG A 219 16.99 0.28 -1.54
CA ARG A 219 17.23 1.65 -1.97
C ARG A 219 18.52 1.85 -2.74
N ASP A 220 19.19 0.77 -3.06
CA ASP A 220 20.56 0.88 -3.54
C ASP A 220 20.60 1.34 -5.01
N ALA A 221 19.74 0.79 -5.86
CA ALA A 221 19.69 1.14 -7.27
C ALA A 221 18.32 0.81 -7.89
N MET A 222 17.32 1.62 -7.59
CA MET A 222 16.02 1.48 -8.25
C MET A 222 16.11 1.94 -9.71
N ILE A 223 15.54 1.15 -10.60
CA ILE A 223 15.52 1.40 -12.05
C ILE A 223 14.20 2.06 -12.39
N ARG A 224 14.26 3.23 -13.01
CA ARG A 224 13.10 3.94 -13.56
C ARG A 224 12.68 3.36 -14.91
N ARG A 225 11.47 3.68 -15.32
CA ARG A 225 10.93 3.31 -16.65
C ARG A 225 11.83 3.73 -17.84
N ASN A 226 12.55 4.84 -17.75
CA ASN A 226 13.50 5.31 -18.75
C ASN A 226 14.89 4.65 -18.66
N GLY A 227 15.07 3.68 -17.76
CA GLY A 227 16.34 2.99 -17.54
C GLY A 227 17.32 3.71 -16.62
N GLU A 228 17.01 4.93 -16.18
CA GLU A 228 17.85 5.63 -15.21
C GLU A 228 17.75 4.98 -13.82
N THR A 229 18.84 4.99 -13.10
CA THR A 229 18.86 4.54 -11.70
C THR A 229 18.73 5.72 -10.74
N PHE A 230 18.09 5.48 -9.61
CA PHE A 230 18.08 6.43 -8.50
C PHE A 230 18.23 5.71 -7.18
N THR A 231 18.80 6.41 -6.20
CA THR A 231 18.93 5.90 -4.84
C THR A 231 17.90 6.57 -3.95
N GLY A 232 17.10 5.77 -3.27
CA GLY A 232 16.12 6.28 -2.32
C GLY A 232 16.78 6.84 -1.06
N SER A 233 16.16 7.85 -0.46
CA SER A 233 16.66 8.53 0.73
C SER A 233 16.08 8.03 2.04
N GLU A 234 15.01 7.29 2.02
CA GLU A 234 14.29 6.83 3.21
C GLU A 234 14.25 5.31 3.35
N TYR A 235 13.95 4.84 4.55
CA TYR A 235 14.17 3.45 4.96
C TYR A 235 12.88 2.77 5.42
N PHE A 236 12.76 1.51 5.04
CA PHE A 236 11.70 0.63 5.49
C PHE A 236 11.82 0.33 7.00
N ILE A 237 13.01 -0.01 7.45
CA ILE A 237 13.28 -0.38 8.83
C ILE A 237 14.41 0.49 9.37
N GLY A 238 14.10 1.37 10.32
CA GLY A 238 15.09 2.18 11.03
C GLY A 238 15.75 3.30 10.23
N GLY A 239 16.29 4.26 10.91
CA GLY A 239 17.02 5.40 10.30
C GLY A 239 18.38 4.99 9.72
N PRO A 240 19.09 5.97 9.16
CA PRO A 240 20.20 5.76 8.24
C PRO A 240 21.36 4.89 8.70
N ASN A 241 21.56 4.62 9.96
CA ASN A 241 22.79 3.96 10.41
C ASN A 241 22.63 2.97 11.57
N LYS A 242 21.43 2.71 12.07
CA LYS A 242 21.28 1.98 13.34
C LYS A 242 20.75 0.57 13.24
N TYR A 243 20.17 0.18 12.07
CA TYR A 243 19.46 -1.08 11.91
C TYR A 243 19.72 -1.76 10.56
N THR A 244 20.92 -1.61 10.00
CA THR A 244 21.32 -2.24 8.75
C THR A 244 21.19 -3.77 8.86
N ASP A 245 21.56 -4.32 10.01
CA ASP A 245 21.51 -5.75 10.26
C ASP A 245 20.07 -6.28 10.32
N VAL A 246 19.16 -5.52 10.92
CA VAL A 246 17.73 -5.91 10.97
C VAL A 246 17.09 -5.86 9.59
N LYS A 247 17.43 -4.85 8.79
CA LYS A 247 16.97 -4.76 7.39
C LYS A 247 17.47 -5.97 6.61
N GLN A 248 18.75 -6.31 6.72
CA GLN A 248 19.31 -7.46 6.02
C GLN A 248 18.68 -8.76 6.50
N SER A 249 18.52 -8.95 7.80
CA SER A 249 17.84 -10.11 8.36
C SER A 249 16.38 -10.25 7.86
N PHE A 250 15.68 -9.13 7.65
CA PHE A 250 14.34 -9.15 7.05
C PHE A 250 14.37 -9.54 5.58
N VAL A 251 15.30 -9.00 4.80
CA VAL A 251 15.51 -9.37 3.40
C VAL A 251 15.87 -10.84 3.26
N ASP A 252 16.77 -11.32 4.12
CA ASP A 252 17.17 -12.74 4.15
C ASP A 252 15.98 -13.65 4.45
N MET A 253 15.09 -13.23 5.35
CA MET A 253 13.84 -13.96 5.64
C MET A 253 12.92 -14.00 4.41
N LEU A 254 12.74 -12.90 3.69
CA LEU A 254 11.93 -12.90 2.46
C LEU A 254 12.56 -13.77 1.37
N ALA A 255 13.89 -13.70 1.20
CA ALA A 255 14.64 -14.55 0.29
C ALA A 255 14.51 -16.03 0.68
N ALA A 256 14.61 -16.34 1.97
CA ALA A 256 14.39 -17.69 2.48
C ALA A 256 12.95 -18.19 2.21
N ARG A 257 11.94 -17.31 2.36
CA ARG A 257 10.55 -17.65 2.03
C ARG A 257 10.36 -17.96 0.56
N LYS A 258 11.02 -17.21 -0.30
CA LYS A 258 11.01 -17.46 -1.74
C LYS A 258 11.68 -18.76 -2.11
N ASN A 259 12.83 -19.04 -1.51
CA ASN A 259 13.63 -20.25 -1.74
C ASN A 259 13.15 -21.45 -0.92
N LYS A 260 12.13 -21.29 -0.08
CA LYS A 260 11.56 -22.35 0.77
C LYS A 260 12.61 -22.99 1.68
N THR A 261 13.41 -22.15 2.35
CA THR A 261 14.47 -22.56 3.27
C THR A 261 14.16 -22.22 4.72
N THR A 262 15.04 -22.62 5.62
CA THR A 262 14.96 -22.34 7.07
C THR A 262 15.92 -21.24 7.46
N GLY A 263 15.68 -20.57 8.58
CA GLY A 263 16.57 -19.56 9.12
C GLY A 263 16.04 -18.90 10.37
N VAL A 264 16.61 -17.76 10.69
CA VAL A 264 16.22 -16.93 11.84
C VAL A 264 16.14 -15.48 11.39
N PHE A 265 15.02 -14.83 11.69
CA PHE A 265 14.88 -13.39 11.60
C PHE A 265 15.16 -12.76 12.96
N THR A 266 16.06 -11.79 13.03
CA THR A 266 16.31 -11.02 14.25
C THR A 266 15.65 -9.66 14.17
N ASP A 267 14.74 -9.38 15.09
CA ASP A 267 14.02 -8.11 15.14
C ASP A 267 14.92 -7.00 15.73
N CYS A 268 14.43 -5.79 15.71
CA CYS A 268 15.16 -4.63 16.20
C CYS A 268 15.44 -4.58 17.71
N ARG A 269 14.88 -5.50 18.47
CA ARG A 269 15.18 -5.69 19.89
C ARG A 269 16.19 -6.80 20.12
N GLY A 270 16.69 -7.41 19.04
CA GLY A 270 17.58 -8.56 19.09
C GLY A 270 16.85 -9.87 19.44
N VAL A 271 15.51 -9.90 19.33
CA VAL A 271 14.75 -11.13 19.53
C VAL A 271 14.82 -11.95 18.25
N GLU A 272 15.15 -13.21 18.40
CA GLU A 272 15.23 -14.18 17.33
C GLU A 272 13.86 -14.82 17.07
N HIS A 273 13.47 -14.86 15.79
CA HIS A 273 12.25 -15.47 15.27
C HIS A 273 12.65 -16.57 14.28
N PRO A 274 12.77 -17.83 14.73
CA PRO A 274 13.10 -18.92 13.83
C PRO A 274 11.96 -19.20 12.86
N TYR A 275 12.30 -19.54 11.62
CA TYR A 275 11.33 -19.89 10.59
C TYR A 275 11.75 -21.15 9.83
N ASP A 276 10.73 -21.87 9.36
CA ASP A 276 10.88 -23.00 8.43
C ASP A 276 9.87 -22.87 7.30
N PHE A 277 10.35 -22.48 6.14
CA PHE A 277 9.52 -22.31 4.95
C PHE A 277 9.59 -23.51 4.00
N SER A 278 10.32 -24.57 4.37
CA SER A 278 10.53 -25.76 3.51
C SER A 278 9.23 -26.46 3.09
N LYS A 279 8.16 -26.30 3.88
CA LYS A 279 6.85 -26.91 3.61
C LYS A 279 5.85 -25.95 2.96
N CYS A 280 6.21 -24.70 2.74
CA CYS A 280 5.32 -23.72 2.12
C CYS A 280 5.08 -24.06 0.65
N LYS A 281 3.81 -24.09 0.24
CA LYS A 281 3.41 -24.46 -1.13
C LYS A 281 3.32 -23.24 -2.05
N GLY A 282 2.66 -22.18 -1.61
CA GLY A 282 2.56 -20.94 -2.35
C GLY A 282 3.92 -20.22 -2.47
N ASP A 283 4.05 -19.32 -3.42
CA ASP A 283 5.28 -18.60 -3.68
C ASP A 283 5.25 -17.19 -3.07
N PHE A 284 6.42 -16.64 -2.75
CA PHE A 284 6.58 -15.22 -2.47
C PHE A 284 6.85 -14.52 -3.80
N LEU A 285 5.91 -13.67 -4.24
CA LEU A 285 5.96 -13.09 -5.58
C LEU A 285 6.82 -11.83 -5.62
N MET A 286 6.42 -10.78 -4.93
CA MET A 286 7.11 -9.50 -4.91
C MET A 286 6.63 -8.59 -3.78
N THR A 287 7.21 -7.40 -3.71
CA THR A 287 6.76 -6.34 -2.80
C THR A 287 6.33 -5.08 -3.56
N LEU A 288 5.30 -4.38 -3.04
CA LEU A 288 4.69 -3.21 -3.67
C LEU A 288 4.65 -2.03 -2.68
N HIS A 289 5.08 -0.83 -3.13
CA HIS A 289 5.33 0.32 -2.27
C HIS A 289 4.88 1.66 -2.87
N GLY A 290 4.65 2.65 -1.99
CA GLY A 290 4.47 4.06 -2.31
C GLY A 290 5.62 4.93 -1.79
N HIS A 291 5.30 6.08 -1.15
CA HIS A 291 6.18 6.90 -0.34
C HIS A 291 7.16 7.84 -1.07
N HIS A 292 7.78 7.44 -2.15
CA HIS A 292 8.85 8.24 -2.77
C HIS A 292 8.38 9.16 -3.90
N HIS A 293 7.09 9.12 -4.23
CA HIS A 293 6.47 9.91 -5.29
C HIS A 293 7.12 9.72 -6.67
N THR A 294 7.80 8.61 -6.88
CA THR A 294 8.43 8.27 -8.15
C THR A 294 8.22 6.80 -8.48
N GLU A 295 8.29 6.45 -9.74
CA GLU A 295 8.10 5.09 -10.23
C GLU A 295 9.45 4.41 -10.45
N GLY A 296 9.58 3.16 -9.99
CA GLY A 296 10.79 2.38 -10.20
C GLY A 296 10.68 0.97 -9.62
N TYR A 297 11.65 0.14 -9.95
CA TYR A 297 11.79 -1.19 -9.35
C TYR A 297 13.24 -1.52 -9.04
N GLU A 298 13.43 -2.45 -8.14
CA GLU A 298 14.73 -3.05 -7.84
C GLU A 298 14.54 -4.55 -7.63
N THR A 299 15.51 -5.34 -8.06
CA THR A 299 15.59 -6.77 -7.71
C THR A 299 16.89 -7.02 -6.99
N LYS A 300 16.80 -7.47 -5.74
CA LYS A 300 17.94 -7.77 -4.89
C LYS A 300 17.70 -9.05 -4.11
N ASP A 301 18.70 -9.90 -4.01
CA ASP A 301 18.64 -11.20 -3.32
C ASP A 301 17.42 -12.06 -3.74
N GLY A 302 17.05 -11.96 -5.01
CA GLY A 302 15.90 -12.65 -5.58
C GLY A 302 14.55 -12.04 -5.22
N ILE A 303 14.50 -10.93 -4.50
CA ILE A 303 13.27 -10.21 -4.18
C ILE A 303 13.12 -9.00 -5.10
N THR A 304 12.00 -8.94 -5.81
CA THR A 304 11.65 -7.79 -6.65
C THR A 304 10.70 -6.89 -5.86
N GLU A 305 11.02 -5.60 -5.79
CA GLU A 305 10.12 -4.58 -5.29
C GLU A 305 9.77 -3.59 -6.38
N PHE A 306 8.53 -3.07 -6.34
CA PHE A 306 8.04 -2.03 -7.24
C PHE A 306 7.50 -0.85 -6.45
N LEU A 307 7.94 0.33 -6.84
CA LEU A 307 7.57 1.61 -6.26
C LEU A 307 6.65 2.35 -7.22
N PHE A 308 5.47 2.76 -6.74
CA PHE A 308 4.49 3.50 -7.51
C PHE A 308 4.64 5.01 -7.31
N GLN A 309 4.38 5.76 -8.37
CA GLN A 309 4.35 7.21 -8.31
C GLN A 309 3.12 7.71 -7.55
N SER A 310 3.28 8.84 -6.86
CA SER A 310 2.21 9.55 -6.17
C SER A 310 1.01 9.83 -7.07
N MET A 311 -0.18 9.64 -6.53
CA MET A 311 -1.44 9.95 -7.21
C MET A 311 -1.65 11.45 -7.40
N THR A 312 -1.03 12.29 -6.56
CA THR A 312 -1.28 13.72 -6.56
C THR A 312 -0.04 14.59 -6.64
N LEU A 313 -0.26 15.83 -7.05
CA LEU A 313 0.74 16.90 -7.09
C LEU A 313 0.99 17.45 -5.68
N ASP A 314 1.83 16.83 -4.88
CA ASP A 314 2.15 17.38 -3.57
C ASP A 314 3.34 18.34 -3.57
N ASN A 315 4.07 18.44 -4.65
CA ASN A 315 5.15 19.41 -4.78
C ASN A 315 5.23 19.98 -6.21
N ALA A 316 5.91 21.12 -6.34
CA ALA A 316 6.10 21.82 -7.61
C ALA A 316 6.85 21.02 -8.70
N LYS A 317 7.31 19.82 -8.41
CA LYS A 317 8.04 18.95 -9.33
C LYS A 317 7.18 17.85 -9.92
N ASN A 318 6.06 17.49 -9.28
CA ASN A 318 5.15 16.50 -9.82
C ASN A 318 4.09 17.20 -10.70
N THR A 319 4.25 17.08 -11.99
CA THR A 319 3.34 17.70 -13.00
C THR A 319 2.23 16.76 -13.43
N GLU A 320 2.17 15.54 -12.88
CA GLU A 320 1.26 14.49 -13.33
C GLU A 320 0.15 14.23 -12.28
N PRO A 321 -1.02 14.89 -12.41
CA PRO A 321 -2.15 14.65 -11.51
C PRO A 321 -2.80 13.28 -11.80
N TYR A 322 -3.48 12.71 -10.79
CA TYR A 322 -4.29 11.48 -10.90
C TYR A 322 -3.52 10.21 -11.28
N CYS A 323 -2.26 10.10 -10.91
CA CYS A 323 -1.48 8.91 -11.20
C CYS A 323 -2.03 7.68 -10.48
N THR A 324 -2.66 6.80 -11.22
CA THR A 324 -3.17 5.51 -10.75
C THR A 324 -2.72 4.42 -11.69
N TYR A 325 -2.86 3.15 -11.28
CA TYR A 325 -2.36 2.03 -12.07
C TYR A 325 -3.39 0.91 -12.15
N PHE A 326 -3.49 0.30 -13.33
CA PHE A 326 -3.89 -1.09 -13.48
C PHE A 326 -2.64 -1.94 -13.53
N ALA A 327 -2.63 -3.07 -12.84
CA ALA A 327 -1.45 -3.93 -12.78
C ALA A 327 -1.84 -5.38 -12.60
N TYR A 328 -0.97 -6.29 -13.03
CA TYR A 328 -1.09 -7.70 -12.68
C TYR A 328 0.28 -8.34 -12.46
N ILE A 329 0.29 -9.42 -11.70
CA ILE A 329 1.40 -10.35 -11.62
C ILE A 329 1.02 -11.59 -12.40
N ASP A 330 1.88 -12.00 -13.33
CA ASP A 330 1.77 -13.29 -14.03
C ASP A 330 2.69 -14.32 -13.35
N ARG A 331 2.05 -15.31 -12.71
CA ARG A 331 2.78 -16.38 -12.00
C ARG A 331 3.55 -17.29 -12.94
N ALA A 332 2.97 -17.57 -14.11
CA ALA A 332 3.54 -18.49 -15.09
C ALA A 332 4.72 -17.85 -15.82
N ALA A 333 4.55 -16.61 -16.26
CA ALA A 333 5.59 -15.85 -16.95
C ALA A 333 6.63 -15.28 -15.98
N LYS A 334 6.32 -15.22 -14.67
CA LYS A 334 7.11 -14.52 -13.64
C LYS A 334 7.37 -13.06 -14.05
N THR A 335 6.30 -12.35 -14.36
CA THR A 335 6.36 -10.94 -14.70
C THR A 335 5.37 -10.13 -13.88
N PHE A 336 5.70 -8.86 -13.68
CA PHE A 336 4.79 -7.84 -13.21
C PHE A 336 4.59 -6.83 -14.33
N LYS A 337 3.34 -6.52 -14.65
CA LYS A 337 3.00 -5.54 -15.69
C LYS A 337 2.03 -4.51 -15.16
N CYS A 338 2.27 -3.25 -15.50
CA CYS A 338 1.40 -2.15 -15.08
C CYS A 338 1.18 -1.11 -16.17
N TRP A 339 -0.02 -0.54 -16.18
CA TRP A 339 -0.44 0.61 -16.98
C TRP A 339 -0.59 1.81 -16.07
N LYS A 340 0.23 2.80 -16.29
CA LYS A 340 0.12 4.10 -15.64
C LYS A 340 -0.98 4.90 -16.33
N ASN A 341 -1.98 5.33 -15.59
CA ASN A 341 -3.14 6.04 -16.12
C ASN A 341 -2.84 7.53 -16.39
N LEU A 342 -1.83 7.77 -17.20
CA LEU A 342 -1.41 9.08 -17.65
C LEU A 342 -1.09 9.05 -19.15
N GLU A 343 -1.32 10.18 -19.83
CA GLU A 343 -1.05 10.32 -21.25
C GLU A 343 0.45 10.18 -21.56
N GLY A 344 0.77 9.50 -22.67
CA GLY A 344 2.15 9.30 -23.11
C GLY A 344 2.88 8.13 -22.46
N TYR A 345 2.22 7.37 -21.55
CA TYR A 345 2.80 6.17 -20.94
C TYR A 345 2.24 4.90 -21.57
N THR A 346 3.13 4.00 -21.97
CA THR A 346 2.79 2.63 -22.37
C THR A 346 2.83 1.69 -21.17
N ALA A 347 2.31 0.48 -21.31
CA ALA A 347 2.48 -0.55 -20.31
C ALA A 347 3.97 -0.79 -19.97
N TRP A 348 4.25 -1.06 -18.70
CA TRP A 348 5.60 -1.40 -18.26
C TRP A 348 5.60 -2.80 -17.69
N GLU A 349 6.43 -3.65 -18.25
CA GLU A 349 6.59 -5.03 -17.84
C GLU A 349 8.01 -5.25 -17.34
N ILE A 350 8.12 -5.91 -16.20
CA ILE A 350 9.39 -6.29 -15.58
C ILE A 350 9.37 -7.77 -15.22
N SER A 351 10.53 -8.41 -15.25
CA SER A 351 10.65 -9.76 -14.68
C SER A 351 10.67 -9.69 -13.16
N ILE A 352 9.95 -10.60 -12.52
CA ILE A 352 10.05 -10.84 -11.08
C ILE A 352 10.92 -12.08 -10.88
N ALA A 353 11.95 -11.93 -10.05
CA ALA A 353 12.95 -12.98 -9.89
C ALA A 353 12.37 -14.27 -9.30
#